data_e2224771ace363edc8d52762089accef
#
_entry.id   e2224771ace363edc8d52762089accef
#
_cell.length_a   1.000
_cell.length_b   1.000
_cell.length_c   1.000
_cell.angle_alpha   90.00
_cell.angle_beta   90.00
_cell.angle_gamma   90.00
#
_symmetry.space_group_name_H-M   'P 1'
#
loop_
_entity.id
_entity.type
_entity.pdbx_description
1 polymer ?
#
loop_
_entity_poly.entity_id
_entity_poly.type
_entity_poly.pdbx_seq_one_letter_code
_entity_poly.pdbx_strand_id
1 'polypeptide(L)'
;MYFLSTFLSVAMLLLLLVPGFILRKIRLVSDAAAKDLSGLLIYIGMPALIFYCMMDVDITLVSWQRAVICLLLAVIIHLIGFVAIKLMTAMGKDKAKRAAASFCAMFSNCGFLGIPLTKIAIEHCEVFTENTENIMSEAMLYVTLFNVVFNLLNWTLGVSLYDGAEKKSAMVRKAVLNPCTIALVVALPFTLTGLSLNEPFTVGGQEITQVASFIQYLYNICVPVSMCILGIRLADMKIRPMFKNKYMYASVAVKMFIVPALTTVICLLLHRFCGIGGALVVSMVVMAATPSATTALAFAERFNGDTAVAGECIVSSTVVAVAMVPLFLMVTAAFL
;
A
#
# COMPACT_ATOMS: atom_id res chain seq x y z
N MET A 1 9.26 -0.47 -24.30
CA MET A 1 8.64 -1.74 -23.92
C MET A 1 8.15 -1.70 -22.45
N TYR A 2 8.96 -1.27 -21.53
CA TYR A 2 8.71 -1.16 -20.09
C TYR A 2 7.39 -0.44 -19.70
N PHE A 3 7.11 0.75 -20.27
CA PHE A 3 5.87 1.50 -20.01
C PHE A 3 4.62 0.69 -20.37
N LEU A 4 4.58 0.07 -21.54
CA LEU A 4 3.41 -0.68 -22.00
C LEU A 4 3.16 -1.92 -21.12
N SER A 5 4.22 -2.65 -20.77
CA SER A 5 4.12 -3.83 -19.87
C SER A 5 3.59 -3.44 -18.50
N THR A 6 4.17 -2.40 -17.87
CA THR A 6 3.70 -1.91 -16.57
C THR A 6 2.27 -1.35 -16.64
N PHE A 7 1.95 -0.62 -17.72
CA PHE A 7 0.59 -0.10 -17.92
C PHE A 7 -0.44 -1.23 -18.05
N LEU A 8 -0.16 -2.26 -18.86
CA LEU A 8 -1.04 -3.41 -19.00
C LEU A 8 -1.21 -4.17 -17.68
N SER A 9 -0.13 -4.35 -16.92
CA SER A 9 -0.20 -5.02 -15.61
C SER A 9 -1.05 -4.24 -14.62
N VAL A 10 -0.89 -2.91 -14.55
CA VAL A 10 -1.76 -2.05 -13.72
C VAL A 10 -3.21 -2.11 -14.19
N ALA A 11 -3.44 -2.06 -15.51
CA ALA A 11 -4.78 -2.16 -16.08
C ALA A 11 -5.45 -3.51 -15.77
N MET A 12 -4.70 -4.62 -15.85
CA MET A 12 -5.21 -5.95 -15.49
C MET A 12 -5.59 -6.04 -14.02
N LEU A 13 -4.78 -5.49 -13.11
CA LEU A 13 -5.13 -5.41 -11.69
C LEU A 13 -6.44 -4.63 -11.48
N LEU A 14 -6.65 -3.55 -12.24
CA LEU A 14 -7.88 -2.78 -12.16
C LEU A 14 -9.10 -3.50 -12.75
N LEU A 15 -8.94 -4.39 -13.73
CA LEU A 15 -10.04 -5.22 -14.22
C LEU A 15 -10.66 -6.10 -13.12
N LEU A 16 -9.91 -6.41 -12.05
CA LEU A 16 -10.44 -7.09 -10.88
C LEU A 16 -11.50 -6.28 -10.10
N LEU A 17 -11.67 -5.00 -10.39
CA LEU A 17 -12.79 -4.20 -9.90
C LEU A 17 -14.13 -4.63 -10.48
N VAL A 18 -14.11 -5.09 -11.74
CA VAL A 18 -15.32 -5.34 -12.55
C VAL A 18 -16.27 -6.38 -11.90
N PRO A 19 -15.78 -7.52 -11.37
CA PRO A 19 -16.65 -8.47 -10.68
C PRO A 19 -17.41 -7.83 -9.52
N GLY A 20 -16.72 -7.10 -8.64
CA GLY A 20 -17.34 -6.41 -7.51
C GLY A 20 -18.38 -5.37 -7.94
N PHE A 21 -18.06 -4.59 -8.98
CA PHE A 21 -18.97 -3.60 -9.56
C PHE A 21 -20.24 -4.25 -10.12
N ILE A 22 -20.10 -5.33 -10.90
CA ILE A 22 -21.24 -6.06 -11.49
C ILE A 22 -22.11 -6.66 -10.38
N LEU A 23 -21.53 -7.41 -9.45
CA LEU A 23 -22.25 -8.05 -8.35
C LEU A 23 -23.09 -7.03 -7.56
N ARG A 24 -22.58 -5.81 -7.36
CA ARG A 24 -23.31 -4.75 -6.69
C ARG A 24 -24.42 -4.15 -7.57
N LYS A 25 -24.16 -3.92 -8.85
CA LYS A 25 -25.16 -3.37 -9.80
C LYS A 25 -26.36 -4.29 -10.01
N ILE A 26 -26.14 -5.61 -10.06
CA ILE A 26 -27.22 -6.60 -10.16
C ILE A 26 -27.82 -6.97 -8.79
N ARG A 27 -27.40 -6.27 -7.70
CA ARG A 27 -27.91 -6.43 -6.33
C ARG A 27 -27.72 -7.82 -5.72
N LEU A 28 -26.75 -8.60 -6.18
CA LEU A 28 -26.38 -9.88 -5.58
C LEU A 28 -25.65 -9.71 -4.24
N VAL A 29 -24.94 -8.60 -4.04
CA VAL A 29 -24.28 -8.27 -2.77
C VAL A 29 -24.91 -7.04 -2.13
N SER A 30 -25.03 -7.09 -0.80
CA SER A 30 -25.60 -6.02 0.02
C SER A 30 -24.61 -4.86 0.23
N ASP A 31 -25.09 -3.74 0.80
CA ASP A 31 -24.23 -2.61 1.21
C ASP A 31 -23.18 -3.01 2.25
N ALA A 32 -23.52 -4.01 3.10
CA ALA A 32 -22.63 -4.49 4.15
C ALA A 32 -21.48 -5.37 3.62
N ALA A 33 -21.62 -5.98 2.42
CA ALA A 33 -20.64 -6.92 1.89
C ALA A 33 -19.22 -6.34 1.80
N ALA A 34 -19.07 -5.09 1.37
CA ALA A 34 -17.76 -4.44 1.31
C ALA A 34 -17.11 -4.29 2.70
N LYS A 35 -17.91 -4.06 3.75
CA LYS A 35 -17.43 -3.97 5.14
C LYS A 35 -16.99 -5.34 5.66
N ASP A 36 -17.77 -6.37 5.41
CA ASP A 36 -17.49 -7.73 5.86
C ASP A 36 -16.24 -8.29 5.16
N LEU A 37 -16.12 -8.08 3.84
CA LEU A 37 -14.93 -8.42 3.08
C LEU A 37 -13.69 -7.61 3.53
N SER A 38 -13.85 -6.34 3.89
CA SER A 38 -12.76 -5.54 4.48
C SER A 38 -12.30 -6.11 5.81
N GLY A 39 -13.23 -6.62 6.64
CA GLY A 39 -12.90 -7.34 7.87
C GLY A 39 -12.05 -8.58 7.59
N LEU A 40 -12.44 -9.42 6.63
CA LEU A 40 -11.67 -10.60 6.22
C LEU A 40 -10.24 -10.23 5.80
N LEU A 41 -10.10 -9.16 5.01
CA LEU A 41 -8.76 -8.70 4.58
C LEU A 41 -7.92 -8.21 5.74
N ILE A 42 -8.48 -7.37 6.62
CA ILE A 42 -7.72 -6.74 7.72
C ILE A 42 -7.29 -7.78 8.76
N TYR A 43 -8.15 -8.75 9.07
CA TYR A 43 -7.89 -9.71 10.14
C TYR A 43 -7.24 -11.03 9.69
N ILE A 44 -7.32 -11.37 8.40
CA ILE A 44 -6.78 -12.62 7.86
C ILE A 44 -5.79 -12.36 6.72
N GLY A 45 -6.23 -11.74 5.63
CA GLY A 45 -5.44 -11.57 4.43
C GLY A 45 -4.16 -10.73 4.64
N MET A 46 -4.30 -9.54 5.23
CA MET A 46 -3.16 -8.65 5.49
C MET A 46 -2.11 -9.24 6.45
N PRO A 47 -2.51 -9.83 7.61
CA PRO A 47 -1.55 -10.54 8.46
C PRO A 47 -0.83 -11.66 7.73
N ALA A 48 -1.53 -12.49 6.96
CA ALA A 48 -0.94 -13.56 6.17
C ALA A 48 0.03 -13.02 5.11
N LEU A 49 -0.34 -11.92 4.43
CA LEU A 49 0.52 -11.26 3.46
C LEU A 49 1.82 -10.73 4.09
N ILE A 50 1.73 -10.06 5.24
CA ILE A 50 2.91 -9.55 5.96
C ILE A 50 3.78 -10.71 6.41
N PHE A 51 3.18 -11.75 7.00
CA PHE A 51 3.89 -12.94 7.42
C PHE A 51 4.62 -13.60 6.25
N TYR A 52 3.92 -13.82 5.11
CA TYR A 52 4.50 -14.40 3.90
C TYR A 52 5.68 -13.57 3.38
N CYS A 53 5.49 -12.25 3.23
CA CYS A 53 6.57 -11.37 2.75
C CYS A 53 7.79 -11.37 3.67
N MET A 54 7.60 -11.48 4.99
CA MET A 54 8.70 -11.57 5.94
C MET A 54 9.47 -12.88 5.86
N MET A 55 8.81 -13.99 5.49
CA MET A 55 9.46 -15.30 5.30
C MET A 55 10.35 -15.34 4.06
N ASP A 56 10.01 -14.57 3.02
CA ASP A 56 10.80 -14.51 1.78
C ASP A 56 11.99 -13.54 1.87
N VAL A 57 12.16 -12.87 3.00
CA VAL A 57 13.21 -11.85 3.17
C VAL A 57 14.51 -12.48 3.63
N ASP A 58 15.54 -12.34 2.82
CA ASP A 58 16.92 -12.57 3.24
C ASP A 58 17.51 -11.27 3.79
N ILE A 59 17.54 -11.14 5.12
CA ILE A 59 18.09 -9.95 5.80
C ILE A 59 19.58 -9.77 5.58
N THR A 60 20.30 -10.80 5.11
CA THR A 60 21.74 -10.72 4.82
C THR A 60 22.03 -9.89 3.57
N LEU A 61 21.06 -9.77 2.67
CA LEU A 61 21.17 -9.01 1.42
C LEU A 61 21.14 -7.49 1.66
N VAL A 62 20.62 -7.04 2.80
CA VAL A 62 20.45 -5.62 3.08
C VAL A 62 21.24 -5.21 4.31
N SER A 63 22.14 -4.24 4.12
CA SER A 63 22.83 -3.63 5.26
C SER A 63 21.84 -2.89 6.18
N TRP A 64 22.12 -2.90 7.48
CA TRP A 64 21.29 -2.20 8.46
C TRP A 64 21.14 -0.70 8.14
N GLN A 65 22.15 -0.07 7.53
CA GLN A 65 22.10 1.33 7.10
C GLN A 65 21.02 1.55 6.03
N ARG A 66 20.92 0.67 5.02
CA ARG A 66 19.91 0.75 3.98
C ARG A 66 18.50 0.51 4.53
N ALA A 67 18.37 -0.42 5.51
CA ALA A 67 17.11 -0.65 6.20
C ALA A 67 16.64 0.61 6.97
N VAL A 68 17.55 1.28 7.70
CA VAL A 68 17.27 2.54 8.39
C VAL A 68 16.89 3.66 7.40
N ILE A 69 17.62 3.79 6.30
CA ILE A 69 17.28 4.77 5.24
C ILE A 69 15.87 4.50 4.70
N CYS A 70 15.52 3.23 4.45
CA CYS A 70 14.17 2.85 4.02
C CYS A 70 13.09 3.28 5.01
N LEU A 71 13.28 3.01 6.31
CA LEU A 71 12.34 3.42 7.36
C LEU A 71 12.19 4.94 7.43
N LEU A 72 13.29 5.68 7.34
CA LEU A 72 13.27 7.16 7.33
C LEU A 72 12.55 7.69 6.09
N LEU A 73 12.84 7.15 4.91
CA LEU A 73 12.14 7.51 3.67
C LEU A 73 10.64 7.22 3.77
N ALA A 74 10.25 6.08 4.31
CA ALA A 74 8.84 5.75 4.51
C ALA A 74 8.14 6.80 5.41
N VAL A 75 8.76 7.23 6.50
CA VAL A 75 8.23 8.31 7.35
C VAL A 75 8.16 9.63 6.57
N ILE A 76 9.21 10.00 5.83
CA ILE A 76 9.27 11.24 5.05
C ILE A 76 8.16 11.27 3.99
N ILE A 77 7.92 10.18 3.28
CA ILE A 77 6.86 10.06 2.26
C ILE A 77 5.48 10.34 2.88
N HIS A 78 5.18 9.77 4.02
CA HIS A 78 3.92 10.02 4.72
C HIS A 78 3.82 11.49 5.22
N LEU A 79 4.92 12.06 5.70
CA LEU A 79 4.96 13.46 6.13
C LEU A 79 4.80 14.43 4.96
N ILE A 80 5.39 14.15 3.79
CA ILE A 80 5.18 14.95 2.57
C ILE A 80 3.68 14.99 2.25
N GLY A 81 3.01 13.83 2.23
CA GLY A 81 1.56 13.76 2.01
C GLY A 81 0.77 14.57 3.02
N PHE A 82 1.10 14.46 4.30
CA PHE A 82 0.45 15.18 5.37
C PHE A 82 0.61 16.71 5.28
N VAL A 83 1.83 17.17 5.07
CA VAL A 83 2.12 18.63 4.96
C VAL A 83 1.45 19.20 3.70
N ALA A 84 1.63 18.55 2.56
CA ALA A 84 1.07 19.02 1.29
C ALA A 84 -0.46 19.13 1.35
N ILE A 85 -1.16 18.11 1.86
CA ILE A 85 -2.62 18.16 1.94
C ILE A 85 -3.11 19.18 2.96
N LYS A 86 -2.41 19.35 4.09
CA LYS A 86 -2.74 20.40 5.06
C LYS A 86 -2.66 21.79 4.45
N LEU A 87 -1.62 22.06 3.65
CA LEU A 87 -1.46 23.33 2.95
C LEU A 87 -2.58 23.55 1.92
N MET A 88 -2.91 22.52 1.12
CA MET A 88 -3.95 22.62 0.09
C MET A 88 -5.37 22.71 0.66
N THR A 89 -5.62 22.19 1.85
CA THR A 89 -6.94 22.18 2.48
C THR A 89 -7.06 23.14 3.66
N ALA A 90 -6.06 24.00 3.90
CA ALA A 90 -6.00 24.93 5.04
C ALA A 90 -7.24 25.84 5.14
N MET A 91 -7.75 26.32 4.01
CA MET A 91 -8.94 27.20 3.93
C MET A 91 -10.26 26.42 3.97
N GLY A 92 -10.23 25.09 4.03
CA GLY A 92 -11.42 24.25 4.07
C GLY A 92 -12.08 24.26 5.45
N LYS A 93 -13.38 24.60 5.52
CA LYS A 93 -14.12 24.68 6.79
C LYS A 93 -14.66 23.34 7.31
N ASP A 94 -14.84 22.36 6.44
CA ASP A 94 -15.40 21.04 6.76
C ASP A 94 -14.33 20.11 7.30
N LYS A 95 -14.35 19.88 8.61
CA LYS A 95 -13.35 19.04 9.30
C LYS A 95 -13.41 17.58 8.87
N ALA A 96 -14.60 16.99 8.69
CA ALA A 96 -14.77 15.58 8.33
C ALA A 96 -14.24 15.31 6.93
N LYS A 97 -14.56 16.18 5.96
CA LYS A 97 -14.03 16.08 4.58
C LYS A 97 -12.53 16.26 4.53
N ARG A 98 -12.01 17.21 5.31
CA ARG A 98 -10.57 17.46 5.40
C ARG A 98 -9.83 16.28 6.00
N ALA A 99 -10.39 15.64 7.04
CA ALA A 99 -9.82 14.44 7.65
C ALA A 99 -9.72 13.29 6.64
N ALA A 100 -10.82 12.99 5.95
CA ALA A 100 -10.87 11.93 4.94
C ALA A 100 -9.88 12.19 3.77
N ALA A 101 -9.87 13.43 3.24
CA ALA A 101 -8.92 13.81 2.18
C ALA A 101 -7.46 13.74 2.65
N SER A 102 -7.18 14.14 3.90
CA SER A 102 -5.83 14.06 4.47
C SER A 102 -5.36 12.61 4.63
N PHE A 103 -6.23 11.75 5.12
CA PHE A 103 -5.94 10.32 5.22
C PHE A 103 -5.61 9.73 3.83
N CYS A 104 -6.46 9.98 2.84
CA CYS A 104 -6.28 9.49 1.48
C CYS A 104 -5.00 10.03 0.81
N ALA A 105 -4.60 11.26 1.11
CA ALA A 105 -3.37 11.84 0.57
C ALA A 105 -2.09 11.29 1.22
N MET A 106 -2.15 10.94 2.52
CA MET A 106 -1.02 10.39 3.26
C MET A 106 -0.78 8.91 2.96
N PHE A 107 -1.85 8.12 2.98
CA PHE A 107 -1.75 6.66 3.04
C PHE A 107 -1.94 6.03 1.67
N SER A 108 -0.90 5.29 1.26
CA SER A 108 -0.83 4.55 0.00
C SER A 108 -1.50 3.19 0.12
N ASN A 109 -2.03 2.67 -0.96
CA ASN A 109 -2.45 1.26 -1.07
C ASN A 109 -1.23 0.33 -1.25
N CYS A 110 -0.28 0.46 -0.32
CA CYS A 110 1.03 -0.18 -0.38
C CYS A 110 0.97 -1.70 -0.19
N GLY A 111 0.04 -2.22 0.61
CA GLY A 111 -0.11 -3.66 0.82
C GLY A 111 -0.73 -4.36 -0.38
N PHE A 112 -1.91 -3.91 -0.83
CA PHE A 112 -2.66 -4.62 -1.87
C PHE A 112 -2.18 -4.34 -3.29
N LEU A 113 -1.75 -3.13 -3.59
CA LEU A 113 -1.24 -2.76 -4.91
C LEU A 113 0.29 -2.60 -4.92
N GLY A 114 0.88 -2.10 -3.84
CA GLY A 114 2.30 -1.82 -3.80
C GLY A 114 3.17 -3.06 -3.99
N ILE A 115 2.87 -4.16 -3.31
CA ILE A 115 3.63 -5.41 -3.41
C ILE A 115 3.61 -5.96 -4.84
N PRO A 116 2.45 -6.24 -5.47
CA PRO A 116 2.44 -6.76 -6.84
C PRO A 116 3.03 -5.77 -7.85
N LEU A 117 2.82 -4.47 -7.68
CA LEU A 117 3.41 -3.46 -8.56
C LEU A 117 4.93 -3.39 -8.44
N THR A 118 5.49 -3.59 -7.24
CA THR A 118 6.95 -3.65 -7.06
C THR A 118 7.52 -4.89 -7.74
N LYS A 119 6.89 -6.05 -7.61
CA LYS A 119 7.30 -7.26 -8.33
C LYS A 119 7.34 -7.01 -9.84
N ILE A 120 6.26 -6.51 -10.41
CA ILE A 120 6.16 -6.16 -11.83
C ILE A 120 7.24 -5.12 -12.22
N ALA A 121 7.47 -4.12 -11.39
CA ALA A 121 8.46 -3.08 -11.64
C ALA A 121 9.90 -3.64 -11.70
N ILE A 122 10.25 -4.54 -10.81
CA ILE A 122 11.59 -5.19 -10.80
C ILE A 122 11.73 -6.17 -11.97
N GLU A 123 10.74 -7.04 -12.20
CA GLU A 123 10.76 -8.04 -13.27
C GLU A 123 10.90 -7.43 -14.67
N HIS A 124 10.33 -6.27 -14.90
CA HIS A 124 10.32 -5.63 -16.22
C HIS A 124 11.35 -4.50 -16.36
N CYS A 125 12.10 -4.16 -15.32
CA CYS A 125 13.09 -3.10 -15.38
C CYS A 125 14.37 -3.59 -16.04
N GLU A 126 14.70 -3.05 -17.22
CA GLU A 126 15.89 -3.42 -17.99
C GLU A 126 17.21 -3.14 -17.25
N VAL A 127 17.17 -2.33 -16.19
CA VAL A 127 18.33 -2.04 -15.33
C VAL A 127 18.70 -3.24 -14.44
N PHE A 128 17.77 -4.16 -14.18
CA PHE A 128 17.93 -5.29 -13.25
C PHE A 128 18.05 -6.64 -13.95
N THR A 129 18.70 -6.69 -15.10
CA THR A 129 18.85 -7.92 -15.89
C THR A 129 19.77 -8.96 -15.25
N GLU A 130 20.71 -8.52 -14.41
CA GLU A 130 21.61 -9.39 -13.66
C GLU A 130 21.17 -9.50 -12.19
N ASN A 131 21.17 -10.72 -11.63
CA ASN A 131 20.80 -11.00 -10.23
C ASN A 131 19.35 -10.59 -9.82
N THR A 132 18.39 -10.72 -10.72
CA THR A 132 17.00 -10.32 -10.49
C THR A 132 16.37 -10.93 -9.23
N GLU A 133 16.72 -12.16 -8.85
CA GLU A 133 16.21 -12.83 -7.65
C GLU A 133 16.67 -12.12 -6.36
N ASN A 134 17.96 -11.77 -6.25
CA ASN A 134 18.48 -11.04 -5.09
C ASN A 134 17.89 -9.63 -5.01
N ILE A 135 17.75 -8.95 -6.16
CA ILE A 135 17.14 -7.63 -6.26
C ILE A 135 15.66 -7.69 -5.86
N MET A 136 14.95 -8.74 -6.25
CA MET A 136 13.56 -8.97 -5.87
C MET A 136 13.43 -9.16 -4.35
N SER A 137 14.27 -10.00 -3.75
CA SER A 137 14.26 -10.22 -2.28
C SER A 137 14.59 -8.93 -1.52
N GLU A 138 15.59 -8.16 -2.00
CA GLU A 138 15.94 -6.86 -1.44
C GLU A 138 14.75 -5.87 -1.53
N ALA A 139 14.09 -5.78 -2.69
CA ALA A 139 12.93 -4.93 -2.89
C ALA A 139 11.75 -5.33 -2.00
N MET A 140 11.49 -6.63 -1.84
CA MET A 140 10.42 -7.12 -0.96
C MET A 140 10.68 -6.77 0.50
N LEU A 141 11.93 -6.79 0.96
CA LEU A 141 12.28 -6.30 2.30
C LEU A 141 11.93 -4.82 2.46
N TYR A 142 12.33 -3.97 1.50
CA TYR A 142 12.00 -2.54 1.58
C TYR A 142 10.50 -2.26 1.57
N VAL A 143 9.77 -2.97 0.75
CA VAL A 143 8.28 -2.89 0.73
C VAL A 143 7.69 -3.31 2.07
N THR A 144 8.22 -4.35 2.69
CA THR A 144 7.77 -4.82 4.01
C THR A 144 8.07 -3.78 5.09
N LEU A 145 9.28 -3.21 5.12
CA LEU A 145 9.65 -2.14 6.03
C LEU A 145 8.77 -0.89 5.85
N PHE A 146 8.45 -0.53 4.60
CA PHE A 146 7.50 0.55 4.31
C PHE A 146 6.12 0.23 4.90
N ASN A 147 5.62 -0.99 4.73
CA ASN A 147 4.33 -1.42 5.28
C ASN A 147 4.31 -1.41 6.83
N VAL A 148 5.44 -1.68 7.49
CA VAL A 148 5.56 -1.51 8.95
C VAL A 148 5.30 -0.06 9.34
N VAL A 149 6.00 0.89 8.71
CA VAL A 149 5.83 2.32 8.96
C VAL A 149 4.41 2.76 8.63
N PHE A 150 3.88 2.33 7.48
CA PHE A 150 2.50 2.59 7.08
C PHE A 150 1.51 2.14 8.17
N ASN A 151 1.60 0.91 8.67
CA ASN A 151 0.70 0.41 9.69
C ASN A 151 0.80 1.21 11.00
N LEU A 152 2.01 1.50 11.47
CA LEU A 152 2.20 2.30 12.68
C LEU A 152 1.59 3.70 12.52
N LEU A 153 1.85 4.38 11.41
CA LEU A 153 1.32 5.72 11.16
C LEU A 153 -0.18 5.71 10.88
N ASN A 154 -0.70 4.68 10.21
CA ASN A 154 -2.12 4.51 9.92
C ASN A 154 -2.95 4.43 11.21
N TRP A 155 -2.50 3.64 12.20
CA TRP A 155 -3.18 3.46 13.47
C TRP A 155 -2.89 4.57 14.52
N THR A 156 -1.88 5.40 14.29
CA THR A 156 -1.55 6.55 15.15
C THR A 156 -2.03 7.86 14.54
N LEU A 157 -1.29 8.38 13.56
CA LEU A 157 -1.62 9.64 12.89
C LEU A 157 -2.92 9.54 12.08
N GLY A 158 -3.17 8.41 11.39
CA GLY A 158 -4.38 8.20 10.61
C GLY A 158 -5.65 8.32 11.46
N VAL A 159 -5.70 7.63 12.61
CA VAL A 159 -6.81 7.75 13.57
C VAL A 159 -6.94 9.18 14.11
N SER A 160 -5.82 9.84 14.43
CA SER A 160 -5.83 11.21 14.96
C SER A 160 -6.39 12.26 14.00
N LEU A 161 -6.42 11.98 12.70
CA LEU A 161 -7.03 12.87 11.71
C LEU A 161 -8.57 12.96 11.87
N TYR A 162 -9.20 11.84 12.27
CA TYR A 162 -10.65 11.76 12.39
C TYR A 162 -11.14 12.17 13.79
N ASP A 163 -10.49 11.66 14.82
CA ASP A 163 -10.93 11.85 16.19
C ASP A 163 -9.79 12.37 17.07
N GLY A 164 -9.75 13.68 17.27
CA GLY A 164 -8.73 14.34 18.10
C GLY A 164 -8.84 14.05 19.62
N ALA A 165 -9.75 13.16 20.05
CA ALA A 165 -10.13 12.99 21.46
C ALA A 165 -9.65 11.66 22.11
N GLU A 166 -9.12 10.69 21.34
CA GLU A 166 -8.61 9.45 21.97
C GLU A 166 -7.33 9.69 22.76
N LYS A 167 -7.24 9.07 23.95
CA LYS A 167 -6.03 9.10 24.76
C LYS A 167 -4.86 8.48 24.01
N LYS A 168 -3.69 9.12 23.99
CA LYS A 168 -2.48 8.63 23.31
C LYS A 168 -2.16 7.17 23.62
N SER A 169 -2.37 6.73 24.87
CA SER A 169 -2.16 5.34 25.31
C SER A 169 -3.10 4.34 24.58
N ALA A 170 -4.35 4.72 24.32
CA ALA A 170 -5.29 3.88 23.59
C ALA A 170 -4.90 3.76 22.09
N MET A 171 -4.42 4.84 21.50
CA MET A 171 -3.90 4.85 20.12
C MET A 171 -2.68 3.94 19.98
N VAL A 172 -1.70 4.05 20.87
CA VAL A 172 -0.50 3.19 20.88
C VAL A 172 -0.90 1.72 21.07
N ARG A 173 -1.80 1.44 22.00
CA ARG A 173 -2.32 0.07 22.20
C ARG A 173 -2.98 -0.49 20.93
N LYS A 174 -3.80 0.28 20.23
CA LYS A 174 -4.41 -0.12 18.95
C LYS A 174 -3.37 -0.35 17.86
N ALA A 175 -2.32 0.48 17.80
CA ALA A 175 -1.24 0.33 16.84
C ALA A 175 -0.38 -0.92 17.09
N VAL A 176 -0.16 -1.27 18.35
CA VAL A 176 0.64 -2.45 18.73
C VAL A 176 -0.16 -3.75 18.62
N LEU A 177 -1.44 -3.73 19.02
CA LEU A 177 -2.30 -4.91 19.04
C LEU A 177 -3.11 -5.13 17.77
N ASN A 178 -2.79 -4.45 16.65
CA ASN A 178 -3.45 -4.76 15.39
C ASN A 178 -2.90 -6.06 14.77
N PRO A 179 -3.73 -6.79 13.99
CA PRO A 179 -3.33 -8.08 13.43
C PRO A 179 -2.08 -8.04 12.57
N CYS A 180 -1.84 -6.94 11.87
CA CYS A 180 -0.67 -6.77 11.02
C CYS A 180 0.62 -6.62 11.83
N THR A 181 0.59 -5.88 12.95
CA THR A 181 1.73 -5.76 13.86
C THR A 181 2.01 -7.09 14.56
N ILE A 182 0.97 -7.82 14.97
CA ILE A 182 1.12 -9.15 15.56
C ILE A 182 1.78 -10.10 14.55
N ALA A 183 1.30 -10.14 13.31
CA ALA A 183 1.90 -10.96 12.26
C ALA A 183 3.37 -10.63 12.02
N LEU A 184 3.74 -9.34 12.02
CA LEU A 184 5.11 -8.88 11.91
C LEU A 184 5.97 -9.39 13.08
N VAL A 185 5.50 -9.23 14.33
CA VAL A 185 6.22 -9.69 15.52
C VAL A 185 6.40 -11.19 15.52
N VAL A 186 5.39 -11.95 15.08
CA VAL A 186 5.46 -13.41 14.96
C VAL A 186 6.42 -13.84 13.85
N ALA A 187 6.44 -13.13 12.71
CA ALA A 187 7.33 -13.43 11.59
C ALA A 187 8.81 -13.11 11.88
N LEU A 188 9.07 -12.09 12.68
CA LEU A 188 10.42 -11.57 12.93
C LEU A 188 11.45 -12.62 13.39
N PRO A 189 11.16 -13.52 14.37
CA PRO A 189 12.09 -14.59 14.76
C PRO A 189 12.46 -15.51 13.60
N PHE A 190 11.50 -15.86 12.74
CA PHE A 190 11.74 -16.72 11.56
C PHE A 190 12.65 -16.01 10.56
N THR A 191 12.37 -14.75 10.25
CA THR A 191 13.22 -13.93 9.37
C THR A 191 14.65 -13.80 9.91
N LEU A 192 14.79 -13.56 11.24
CA LEU A 192 16.11 -13.41 11.89
C LEU A 192 16.91 -14.71 11.91
N THR A 193 16.26 -15.85 11.98
CA THR A 193 16.92 -17.17 11.97
C THR A 193 17.12 -17.73 10.57
N GLY A 194 16.59 -17.07 9.51
CA GLY A 194 16.60 -17.56 8.14
C GLY A 194 15.69 -18.77 7.92
N LEU A 195 14.78 -19.06 8.86
CA LEU A 195 13.82 -20.17 8.75
C LEU A 195 12.61 -19.70 7.95
N SER A 196 12.53 -20.08 6.68
CA SER A 196 11.37 -19.82 5.84
C SER A 196 10.34 -20.94 5.94
N LEU A 197 9.10 -20.60 6.25
CA LEU A 197 7.95 -21.51 6.17
C LEU A 197 7.28 -21.48 4.78
N ASN A 198 7.76 -20.61 3.89
CA ASN A 198 7.31 -20.54 2.50
C ASN A 198 7.99 -21.59 1.61
N GLU A 199 9.08 -22.19 2.10
CA GLU A 199 9.78 -23.26 1.45
C GLU A 199 9.39 -24.62 2.08
N PRO A 200 9.46 -25.70 1.29
CA PRO A 200 9.28 -27.05 1.82
C PRO A 200 10.33 -27.36 2.90
N PHE A 201 9.91 -27.93 4.01
CA PHE A 201 10.83 -28.41 5.03
C PHE A 201 10.60 -29.90 5.32
N THR A 202 11.65 -30.60 5.71
CA THR A 202 11.62 -32.06 5.90
C THR A 202 11.39 -32.42 7.36
N VAL A 203 10.35 -33.20 7.64
CA VAL A 203 10.10 -33.78 8.95
C VAL A 203 10.00 -35.31 8.81
N GLY A 204 10.85 -36.06 9.51
CA GLY A 204 10.84 -37.51 9.48
C GLY A 204 11.10 -38.12 8.10
N GLY A 205 11.85 -37.41 7.23
CA GLY A 205 12.13 -37.82 5.84
C GLY A 205 11.03 -37.53 4.82
N GLN A 206 9.96 -36.84 5.23
CA GLN A 206 8.90 -36.36 4.34
C GLN A 206 8.98 -34.87 4.15
N GLU A 207 8.85 -34.41 2.91
CA GLU A 207 8.79 -33.00 2.54
C GLU A 207 7.40 -32.43 2.84
N ILE A 208 7.35 -31.37 3.63
CA ILE A 208 6.10 -30.70 4.06
C ILE A 208 5.98 -29.38 3.31
N THR A 209 5.06 -29.33 2.35
CA THR A 209 4.72 -28.15 1.53
C THR A 209 3.41 -27.49 1.97
N GLN A 210 2.63 -28.17 2.80
CA GLN A 210 1.25 -27.78 3.15
C GLN A 210 1.19 -26.47 3.92
N VAL A 211 2.19 -26.16 4.75
CA VAL A 211 2.23 -24.92 5.53
C VAL A 211 2.40 -23.72 4.61
N ALA A 212 3.35 -23.79 3.69
CA ALA A 212 3.57 -22.77 2.67
C ALA A 212 2.30 -22.53 1.84
N SER A 213 1.69 -23.61 1.35
CA SER A 213 0.45 -23.54 0.57
C SER A 213 -0.70 -22.91 1.35
N PHE A 214 -0.85 -23.25 2.63
CA PHE A 214 -1.88 -22.67 3.49
C PHE A 214 -1.72 -21.15 3.64
N ILE A 215 -0.51 -20.68 3.95
CA ILE A 215 -0.21 -19.24 4.06
C ILE A 215 -0.47 -18.56 2.72
N GLN A 216 -0.04 -19.19 1.62
CA GLN A 216 -0.23 -18.70 0.27
C GLN A 216 -1.70 -18.53 -0.10
N TYR A 217 -2.57 -19.49 0.21
CA TYR A 217 -4.01 -19.35 -0.01
C TYR A 217 -4.61 -18.16 0.74
N LEU A 218 -4.17 -17.91 1.99
CA LEU A 218 -4.67 -16.79 2.79
C LEU A 218 -4.25 -15.44 2.25
N TYR A 219 -2.99 -15.27 1.81
CA TYR A 219 -2.58 -13.97 1.29
C TYR A 219 -3.03 -13.72 -0.16
N ASN A 220 -3.22 -14.77 -0.96
CA ASN A 220 -3.64 -14.62 -2.37
C ASN A 220 -5.04 -14.00 -2.50
N ILE A 221 -5.87 -14.06 -1.46
CA ILE A 221 -7.16 -13.37 -1.47
C ILE A 221 -7.04 -11.84 -1.42
N CYS A 222 -5.89 -11.29 -1.00
CA CYS A 222 -5.72 -9.87 -0.74
C CYS A 222 -6.00 -9.00 -1.96
N VAL A 223 -5.35 -9.29 -3.07
CA VAL A 223 -5.50 -8.49 -4.30
C VAL A 223 -6.92 -8.61 -4.88
N PRO A 224 -7.45 -9.80 -5.19
CA PRO A 224 -8.77 -9.89 -5.83
C PRO A 224 -9.90 -9.40 -4.92
N VAL A 225 -9.86 -9.70 -3.63
CA VAL A 225 -10.91 -9.26 -2.69
C VAL A 225 -10.86 -7.75 -2.48
N SER A 226 -9.67 -7.15 -2.33
CA SER A 226 -9.54 -5.69 -2.19
C SER A 226 -10.06 -4.94 -3.42
N MET A 227 -9.78 -5.48 -4.62
CA MET A 227 -10.31 -4.92 -5.86
C MET A 227 -11.82 -5.10 -5.97
N CYS A 228 -12.36 -6.25 -5.59
CA CYS A 228 -13.82 -6.45 -5.53
C CYS A 228 -14.50 -5.45 -4.56
N ILE A 229 -13.93 -5.22 -3.38
CA ILE A 229 -14.44 -4.21 -2.43
C ILE A 229 -14.49 -2.84 -3.10
N LEU A 230 -13.40 -2.46 -3.75
CA LEU A 230 -13.34 -1.17 -4.46
C LEU A 230 -14.39 -1.11 -5.58
N GLY A 231 -14.61 -2.20 -6.32
CA GLY A 231 -15.65 -2.33 -7.34
C GLY A 231 -17.07 -2.16 -6.76
N ILE A 232 -17.37 -2.80 -5.62
CA ILE A 232 -18.66 -2.65 -4.92
C ILE A 232 -18.88 -1.18 -4.55
N ARG A 233 -17.88 -0.51 -3.97
CA ARG A 233 -17.97 0.91 -3.60
C ARG A 233 -18.13 1.83 -4.79
N LEU A 234 -17.41 1.56 -5.89
CA LEU A 234 -17.54 2.30 -7.14
C LEU A 234 -18.97 2.23 -7.69
N ALA A 235 -19.64 1.07 -7.57
CA ALA A 235 -21.01 0.88 -8.05
C ALA A 235 -22.02 1.75 -7.29
N ASP A 236 -21.78 2.08 -6.03
CA ASP A 236 -22.64 2.91 -5.18
C ASP A 236 -22.35 4.41 -5.29
N MET A 237 -21.23 4.78 -5.90
CA MET A 237 -20.80 6.17 -5.98
C MET A 237 -21.64 7.00 -6.94
N LYS A 238 -21.94 8.23 -6.54
CA LYS A 238 -22.56 9.24 -7.40
C LYS A 238 -21.46 10.04 -8.11
N ILE A 239 -21.25 9.75 -9.39
CA ILE A 239 -20.13 10.32 -10.18
C ILE A 239 -20.25 11.85 -10.34
N ARG A 240 -21.46 12.41 -10.56
CA ARG A 240 -21.62 13.87 -10.77
C ARG A 240 -21.19 14.76 -9.59
N PRO A 241 -21.54 14.47 -8.31
CA PRO A 241 -21.06 15.24 -7.17
C PRO A 241 -19.55 15.19 -6.99
N MET A 242 -18.91 14.06 -7.31
CA MET A 242 -17.47 13.85 -7.20
C MET A 242 -16.67 14.93 -7.93
N PHE A 243 -17.08 15.31 -9.16
CA PHE A 243 -16.41 16.33 -9.97
C PHE A 243 -16.52 17.76 -9.41
N LYS A 244 -17.31 18.00 -8.34
CA LYS A 244 -17.41 19.28 -7.65
C LYS A 244 -16.66 19.31 -6.31
N ASN A 245 -16.07 18.18 -5.91
CA ASN A 245 -15.44 18.05 -4.60
C ASN A 245 -13.97 18.51 -4.62
N LYS A 246 -13.72 19.74 -4.12
CA LYS A 246 -12.38 20.29 -4.02
C LYS A 246 -11.41 19.49 -3.13
N TYR A 247 -11.94 18.80 -2.10
CA TYR A 247 -11.12 17.98 -1.21
C TYR A 247 -10.61 16.73 -1.92
N MET A 248 -11.44 16.14 -2.79
CA MET A 248 -11.03 15.03 -3.64
C MET A 248 -9.90 15.46 -4.59
N TYR A 249 -10.05 16.58 -5.30
CA TYR A 249 -9.00 17.09 -6.19
C TYR A 249 -7.70 17.38 -5.45
N ALA A 250 -7.76 18.02 -4.28
CA ALA A 250 -6.58 18.28 -3.46
C ALA A 250 -5.89 16.98 -3.04
N SER A 251 -6.66 15.98 -2.59
CA SER A 251 -6.12 14.69 -2.18
C SER A 251 -5.46 13.95 -3.33
N VAL A 252 -6.12 13.89 -4.50
CA VAL A 252 -5.57 13.23 -5.70
C VAL A 252 -4.34 13.96 -6.21
N ALA A 253 -4.34 15.29 -6.23
CA ALA A 253 -3.18 16.09 -6.64
C ALA A 253 -1.97 15.82 -5.73
N VAL A 254 -2.17 15.81 -4.43
CA VAL A 254 -1.10 15.46 -3.48
C VAL A 254 -0.63 14.04 -3.68
N LYS A 255 -1.56 13.08 -3.69
CA LYS A 255 -1.26 11.66 -3.67
C LYS A 255 -0.63 11.15 -4.96
N MET A 256 -1.12 11.62 -6.11
CA MET A 256 -0.73 11.07 -7.40
C MET A 256 0.33 11.89 -8.13
N PHE A 257 0.59 13.13 -7.69
CA PHE A 257 1.58 14.00 -8.33
C PHE A 257 2.65 14.48 -7.34
N ILE A 258 2.28 15.14 -6.24
CA ILE A 258 3.25 15.77 -5.33
C ILE A 258 4.07 14.73 -4.59
N VAL A 259 3.42 13.75 -3.94
CA VAL A 259 4.12 12.72 -3.15
C VAL A 259 5.06 11.89 -4.02
N PRO A 260 4.63 11.28 -5.14
CA PRO A 260 5.53 10.48 -5.96
C PRO A 260 6.62 11.32 -6.64
N ALA A 261 6.33 12.56 -7.08
CA ALA A 261 7.34 13.41 -7.70
C ALA A 261 8.46 13.77 -6.71
N LEU A 262 8.11 14.22 -5.52
CA LEU A 262 9.11 14.55 -4.49
C LEU A 262 9.87 13.29 -4.04
N THR A 263 9.18 12.15 -3.89
CA THR A 263 9.83 10.88 -3.56
C THR A 263 10.84 10.48 -4.63
N THR A 264 10.45 10.54 -5.91
CA THR A 264 11.35 10.22 -7.03
C THR A 264 12.60 11.09 -6.99
N VAL A 265 12.43 12.42 -6.84
CA VAL A 265 13.57 13.35 -6.76
C VAL A 265 14.46 13.01 -5.57
N ILE A 266 13.89 12.84 -4.38
CA ILE A 266 14.67 12.52 -3.17
C ILE A 266 15.43 11.20 -3.36
N CYS A 267 14.77 10.15 -3.84
CA CYS A 267 15.40 8.84 -4.03
C CYS A 267 16.50 8.86 -5.10
N LEU A 268 16.31 9.56 -6.22
CA LEU A 268 17.33 9.72 -7.25
C LEU A 268 18.53 10.55 -6.76
N LEU A 269 18.30 11.59 -5.97
CA LEU A 269 19.39 12.35 -5.33
C LEU A 269 20.17 11.48 -4.35
N LEU A 270 19.49 10.71 -3.52
CA LEU A 270 20.15 9.77 -2.60
C LEU A 270 20.89 8.66 -3.34
N HIS A 271 20.34 8.16 -4.45
CA HIS A 271 21.04 7.21 -5.32
C HIS A 271 22.34 7.82 -5.85
N ARG A 272 22.28 9.04 -6.39
CA ARG A 272 23.43 9.72 -6.99
C ARG A 272 24.51 10.14 -6.00
N PHE A 273 24.13 10.59 -4.79
CA PHE A 273 25.08 11.17 -3.81
C PHE A 273 25.42 10.23 -2.66
N CYS A 274 24.51 9.35 -2.26
CA CYS A 274 24.68 8.42 -1.13
C CYS A 274 24.85 6.96 -1.56
N GLY A 275 24.72 6.65 -2.86
CA GLY A 275 24.92 5.29 -3.38
C GLY A 275 23.86 4.29 -2.91
N ILE A 276 22.62 4.72 -2.65
CA ILE A 276 21.55 3.76 -2.33
C ILE A 276 21.24 2.89 -3.54
N GLY A 277 20.93 1.61 -3.30
CA GLY A 277 20.65 0.65 -4.36
C GLY A 277 19.39 0.96 -5.17
N GLY A 278 19.36 0.58 -6.44
CA GLY A 278 18.22 0.76 -7.34
C GLY A 278 16.93 0.09 -6.83
N ALA A 279 17.06 -1.08 -6.18
CA ALA A 279 15.93 -1.78 -5.55
C ALA A 279 15.20 -0.88 -4.52
N LEU A 280 15.95 -0.16 -3.68
CA LEU A 280 15.37 0.78 -2.71
C LEU A 280 14.66 1.93 -3.42
N VAL A 281 15.28 2.52 -4.45
CA VAL A 281 14.69 3.62 -5.22
C VAL A 281 13.36 3.20 -5.84
N VAL A 282 13.35 2.09 -6.60
CA VAL A 282 12.13 1.59 -7.25
C VAL A 282 11.05 1.26 -6.23
N SER A 283 11.40 0.56 -5.15
CA SER A 283 10.43 0.21 -4.10
C SER A 283 9.78 1.46 -3.50
N MET A 284 10.55 2.48 -3.12
CA MET A 284 10.02 3.72 -2.52
C MET A 284 9.16 4.50 -3.51
N VAL A 285 9.57 4.61 -4.77
CA VAL A 285 8.77 5.29 -5.81
C VAL A 285 7.46 4.56 -6.07
N VAL A 286 7.47 3.23 -6.18
CA VAL A 286 6.23 2.44 -6.31
C VAL A 286 5.31 2.68 -5.12
N MET A 287 5.82 2.55 -3.88
CA MET A 287 5.03 2.76 -2.67
C MET A 287 4.41 4.17 -2.64
N ALA A 288 5.13 5.18 -3.06
CA ALA A 288 4.64 6.56 -3.13
C ALA A 288 3.61 6.75 -4.25
N ALA A 289 3.79 6.12 -5.40
CA ALA A 289 2.96 6.27 -6.59
C ALA A 289 1.67 5.42 -6.57
N THR A 290 1.54 4.43 -5.65
CA THR A 290 0.28 3.69 -5.49
C THR A 290 -0.86 4.62 -5.05
N PRO A 291 -2.13 4.34 -5.47
CA PRO A 291 -3.28 5.17 -5.13
C PRO A 291 -3.56 5.18 -3.63
N SER A 292 -4.56 5.95 -3.22
CA SER A 292 -4.99 6.04 -1.82
C SER A 292 -5.38 4.68 -1.25
N ALA A 293 -5.02 4.45 0.01
CA ALA A 293 -5.32 3.21 0.71
C ALA A 293 -6.83 2.95 0.81
N THR A 294 -7.26 1.72 0.49
CA THR A 294 -8.68 1.32 0.62
C THR A 294 -9.14 1.31 2.08
N THR A 295 -8.21 1.21 3.04
CA THR A 295 -8.49 1.32 4.48
C THR A 295 -9.03 2.70 4.88
N ALA A 296 -8.82 3.75 4.08
CA ALA A 296 -9.35 5.09 4.34
C ALA A 296 -10.86 5.10 4.53
N LEU A 297 -11.59 4.28 3.75
CA LEU A 297 -13.03 4.17 3.88
C LEU A 297 -13.44 3.49 5.19
N ALA A 298 -12.79 2.38 5.55
CA ALA A 298 -13.05 1.67 6.79
C ALA A 298 -12.76 2.56 8.04
N PHE A 299 -11.72 3.38 7.96
CA PHE A 299 -11.40 4.36 9.00
C PHE A 299 -12.43 5.50 9.05
N ALA A 300 -12.88 6.02 7.90
CA ALA A 300 -13.93 7.02 7.86
C ALA A 300 -15.24 6.48 8.47
N GLU A 301 -15.63 5.24 8.17
CA GLU A 301 -16.81 4.59 8.76
C GLU A 301 -16.68 4.40 10.27
N ARG A 302 -15.49 3.98 10.73
CA ARG A 302 -15.26 3.67 12.15
C ARG A 302 -15.11 4.90 13.04
N PHE A 303 -14.55 5.99 12.51
CA PHE A 303 -14.20 7.20 13.26
C PHE A 303 -15.02 8.42 12.84
N ASN A 304 -16.23 8.22 12.34
CA ASN A 304 -17.17 9.28 11.94
C ASN A 304 -16.59 10.29 10.94
N GLY A 305 -15.76 9.83 10.01
CA GLY A 305 -15.26 10.61 8.89
C GLY A 305 -16.25 10.69 7.73
N ASP A 306 -15.93 11.48 6.72
CA ASP A 306 -16.72 11.57 5.50
C ASP A 306 -16.41 10.39 4.55
N THR A 307 -17.27 9.38 4.55
CA THR A 307 -17.12 8.16 3.74
C THR A 307 -17.27 8.45 2.25
N ALA A 308 -18.05 9.47 1.88
CA ALA A 308 -18.23 9.86 0.47
C ALA A 308 -16.91 10.42 -0.08
N VAL A 309 -16.28 11.36 0.64
CA VAL A 309 -14.98 11.93 0.25
C VAL A 309 -13.89 10.86 0.24
N ALA A 310 -13.85 9.96 1.23
CA ALA A 310 -12.89 8.87 1.24
C ALA A 310 -13.03 7.97 0.00
N GLY A 311 -14.25 7.55 -0.33
CA GLY A 311 -14.53 6.75 -1.53
C GLY A 311 -14.16 7.47 -2.82
N GLU A 312 -14.54 8.76 -2.95
CA GLU A 312 -14.19 9.59 -4.11
C GLU A 312 -12.66 9.69 -4.31
N CYS A 313 -11.89 9.92 -3.22
CA CYS A 313 -10.43 9.98 -3.28
C CYS A 313 -9.81 8.65 -3.71
N ILE A 314 -10.28 7.52 -3.14
CA ILE A 314 -9.77 6.18 -3.47
C ILE A 314 -9.99 5.91 -4.96
N VAL A 315 -11.23 6.07 -5.44
CA VAL A 315 -11.58 5.76 -6.83
C VAL A 315 -10.83 6.67 -7.80
N SER A 316 -10.83 7.98 -7.56
CA SER A 316 -10.17 8.93 -8.46
C SER A 316 -8.66 8.72 -8.50
N SER A 317 -8.01 8.49 -7.35
CA SER A 317 -6.58 8.19 -7.31
C SER A 317 -6.26 6.86 -8.00
N THR A 318 -7.14 5.85 -7.90
CA THR A 318 -6.95 4.55 -8.56
C THR A 318 -7.02 4.68 -10.09
N VAL A 319 -7.97 5.47 -10.60
CA VAL A 319 -8.06 5.74 -12.05
C VAL A 319 -6.81 6.48 -12.54
N VAL A 320 -6.38 7.51 -11.81
CA VAL A 320 -5.17 8.29 -12.16
C VAL A 320 -3.90 7.44 -12.07
N ALA A 321 -3.84 6.49 -11.15
CA ALA A 321 -2.68 5.61 -10.95
C ALA A 321 -2.34 4.77 -12.19
N VAL A 322 -3.34 4.43 -13.05
CA VAL A 322 -3.11 3.68 -14.31
C VAL A 322 -2.04 4.34 -15.17
N ALA A 323 -2.08 5.67 -15.26
CA ALA A 323 -1.12 6.43 -16.07
C ALA A 323 0.10 6.87 -15.24
N MET A 324 -0.12 7.26 -13.98
CA MET A 324 0.95 7.87 -13.18
C MET A 324 1.97 6.87 -12.66
N VAL A 325 1.57 5.65 -12.29
CA VAL A 325 2.51 4.62 -11.81
C VAL A 325 3.53 4.26 -12.91
N PRO A 326 3.11 3.87 -14.14
CA PRO A 326 4.05 3.60 -15.22
C PRO A 326 4.93 4.82 -15.57
N LEU A 327 4.36 6.03 -15.52
CA LEU A 327 5.11 7.25 -15.80
C LEU A 327 6.26 7.47 -14.80
N PHE A 328 5.99 7.38 -13.50
CA PHE A 328 7.04 7.54 -12.49
C PHE A 328 8.07 6.42 -12.53
N LEU A 329 7.67 5.19 -12.83
CA LEU A 329 8.59 4.09 -13.02
C LEU A 329 9.48 4.28 -14.25
N MET A 330 8.93 4.77 -15.36
CA MET A 330 9.70 5.08 -16.55
C MET A 330 10.74 6.18 -16.28
N VAL A 331 10.32 7.26 -15.60
CA VAL A 331 11.24 8.33 -15.19
C VAL A 331 12.33 7.77 -14.27
N THR A 332 11.96 6.96 -13.28
CA THR A 332 12.91 6.36 -12.34
C THR A 332 13.93 5.48 -13.07
N ALA A 333 13.48 4.60 -13.97
CA ALA A 333 14.36 3.72 -14.74
C ALA A 333 15.30 4.46 -15.68
N ALA A 334 14.92 5.65 -16.18
CA ALA A 334 15.77 6.46 -17.05
C ALA A 334 16.95 7.12 -16.32
N PHE A 335 16.92 7.19 -14.99
CA PHE A 335 17.96 7.83 -14.16
C PHE A 335 18.66 6.85 -13.20
N LEU A 336 18.29 5.57 -13.16
CA LEU A 336 19.02 4.48 -12.51
C LEU A 336 20.11 3.91 -13.42
#